data_6a5f4ed2fda8814c80899bdcf43c8175
#
_entry.id   6a5f4ed2fda8814c80899bdcf43c8175
#
_cell.length_a   1.000
_cell.length_b   1.000
_cell.length_c   1.000
_cell.angle_alpha   90.00
_cell.angle_beta   90.00
_cell.angle_gamma   90.00
#
_symmetry.space_group_name_H-M   'P 1'
#
loop_
_entity.id
_entity.type
_entity.pdbx_description
1 polymer ?
#
loop_
_entity_poly.entity_id
_entity_poly.type
_entity_poly.pdbx_seq_one_letter_code
_entity_poly.pdbx_strand_id
1 'polypeptide(L)'
;MNKQRAGVFIAFEGGDGAGKSTQAARLAVTLESRGHTVLRTREPGGTAIGEKLRSLVLDHGNGEIDAHTEALIFAASRAAHAAQVIRPALARGEIVLTDRYIDSSVAYQGAGRHLGQDAVQSLNGWATSGLQPHLTVLLDVDPQLGRRRRTAGQAAEDRLESEADEFHTRIRSAFLDLAARRPASYLVLPAHLPVDELAAQILARVENLLRDPAPTEGKEAAPAVPAAAAKGSSS
;
A
#
# COMPACT_ATOMS: atom_id res chain seq x y z
N MET A 1 21.35 22.28 17.20
CA MET A 1 19.97 21.98 16.84
C MET A 1 19.97 20.72 15.97
N ASN A 2 19.50 19.60 16.53
CA ASN A 2 19.44 18.34 15.78
C ASN A 2 18.37 18.50 14.68
N LYS A 3 18.78 18.51 13.42
CA LYS A 3 17.82 18.54 12.29
C LYS A 3 17.01 17.25 12.38
N GLN A 4 15.76 17.34 12.83
CA GLN A 4 14.85 16.20 12.88
C GLN A 4 14.79 15.64 11.46
N ARG A 5 15.25 14.40 11.27
CA ARG A 5 15.19 13.72 9.96
C ARG A 5 13.73 13.61 9.57
N ALA A 6 13.41 13.94 8.33
CA ALA A 6 12.09 13.68 7.78
C ALA A 6 11.83 12.16 7.78
N GLY A 7 10.62 11.75 8.13
CA GLY A 7 10.24 10.36 8.07
C GLY A 7 10.25 9.83 6.63
N VAL A 8 10.48 8.54 6.47
CA VAL A 8 10.51 7.88 5.15
C VAL A 8 9.40 6.85 5.06
N PHE A 9 8.63 6.89 3.98
CA PHE A 9 7.50 5.99 3.74
C PHE A 9 7.82 5.02 2.60
N ILE A 10 7.74 3.72 2.87
CA ILE A 10 8.03 2.65 1.92
C ILE A 10 6.84 1.70 1.89
N ALA A 11 6.31 1.42 0.70
CA ALA A 11 5.27 0.43 0.49
C ALA A 11 5.86 -0.83 -0.17
N PHE A 12 5.40 -2.00 0.29
CA PHE A 12 5.66 -3.28 -0.35
C PHE A 12 4.41 -3.70 -1.11
N GLU A 13 4.57 -3.97 -2.39
CA GLU A 13 3.48 -4.32 -3.31
C GLU A 13 3.78 -5.61 -4.07
N GLY A 14 2.75 -6.16 -4.70
CA GLY A 14 2.81 -7.40 -5.47
C GLY A 14 1.70 -8.37 -5.10
N GLY A 15 1.53 -9.41 -5.89
CA GLY A 15 0.52 -10.46 -5.69
C GLY A 15 0.67 -11.18 -4.36
N ASP A 16 -0.34 -11.98 -4.01
CA ASP A 16 -0.30 -12.78 -2.79
C ASP A 16 0.72 -13.91 -2.94
N GLY A 17 1.43 -14.23 -1.84
CA GLY A 17 2.56 -15.16 -1.88
C GLY A 17 3.86 -14.59 -2.45
N ALA A 18 3.93 -13.30 -2.80
CA ALA A 18 5.16 -12.66 -3.30
C ALA A 18 6.28 -12.54 -2.26
N GLY A 19 5.96 -12.63 -0.95
CA GLY A 19 6.95 -12.53 0.13
C GLY A 19 7.08 -11.12 0.73
N LYS A 20 6.13 -10.23 0.48
CA LYS A 20 6.10 -8.84 0.98
C LYS A 20 6.36 -8.73 2.48
N SER A 21 5.55 -9.39 3.29
CA SER A 21 5.65 -9.35 4.77
C SER A 21 6.99 -9.87 5.28
N THR A 22 7.57 -10.89 4.62
CA THR A 22 8.90 -11.43 4.92
C THR A 22 9.99 -10.39 4.68
N GLN A 23 9.97 -9.74 3.52
CA GLN A 23 10.96 -8.73 3.16
C GLN A 23 10.82 -7.46 4.00
N ALA A 24 9.60 -7.01 4.28
CA ALA A 24 9.35 -5.89 5.19
C ALA A 24 9.85 -6.17 6.60
N ALA A 25 9.67 -7.41 7.11
CA ALA A 25 10.18 -7.81 8.41
C ALA A 25 11.72 -7.79 8.48
N ARG A 26 12.39 -8.34 7.46
CA ARG A 26 13.86 -8.38 7.39
C ARG A 26 14.46 -6.98 7.28
N LEU A 27 13.86 -6.14 6.44
CA LEU A 27 14.28 -4.75 6.30
C LEU A 27 14.14 -3.99 7.63
N ALA A 28 13.02 -4.16 8.35
CA ALA A 28 12.82 -3.51 9.64
C ALA A 28 13.92 -3.88 10.65
N VAL A 29 14.17 -5.18 10.84
CA VAL A 29 15.23 -5.66 11.75
C VAL A 29 16.59 -5.06 11.39
N THR A 30 16.91 -4.99 10.09
CA THR A 30 18.19 -4.42 9.65
C THR A 30 18.27 -2.92 9.91
N LEU A 31 17.20 -2.17 9.65
CA LEU A 31 17.17 -0.73 9.90
C LEU A 31 17.21 -0.40 11.39
N GLU A 32 16.48 -1.16 12.21
CA GLU A 32 16.49 -1.03 13.67
C GLU A 32 17.89 -1.30 14.28
N SER A 33 18.59 -2.33 13.79
CA SER A 33 19.97 -2.62 14.19
C SER A 33 20.96 -1.50 13.86
N ARG A 34 20.59 -0.60 12.94
CA ARG A 34 21.35 0.61 12.55
C ARG A 34 20.87 1.88 13.23
N GLY A 35 19.99 1.76 14.22
CA GLY A 35 19.52 2.87 15.05
C GLY A 35 18.37 3.69 14.46
N HIS A 36 17.67 3.18 13.43
CA HIS A 36 16.45 3.80 12.94
C HIS A 36 15.23 3.34 13.74
N THR A 37 14.28 4.25 13.95
CA THR A 37 12.94 3.88 14.45
C THR A 37 12.09 3.47 13.27
N VAL A 38 11.56 2.24 13.29
CA VAL A 38 10.79 1.66 12.20
C VAL A 38 9.39 1.31 12.68
N LEU A 39 8.38 1.77 11.94
CA LEU A 39 7.00 1.35 12.10
C LEU A 39 6.64 0.39 10.97
N ARG A 40 6.30 -0.85 11.34
CA ARG A 40 5.72 -1.82 10.39
C ARG A 40 4.21 -1.84 10.51
N THR A 41 3.54 -1.81 9.36
CA THR A 41 2.08 -1.81 9.28
C THR A 41 1.61 -2.53 8.01
N ARG A 42 0.29 -2.62 7.81
CA ARG A 42 -0.30 -3.28 6.64
C ARG A 42 -1.65 -2.70 6.26
N GLU A 43 -2.07 -2.95 5.04
CA GLU A 43 -3.42 -2.64 4.53
C GLU A 43 -4.10 -3.87 3.89
N PRO A 44 -5.44 -3.94 3.96
CA PRO A 44 -6.29 -3.12 4.81
C PRO A 44 -6.05 -3.41 6.29
N GLY A 45 -6.28 -2.40 7.16
CA GLY A 45 -6.10 -2.55 8.61
C GLY A 45 -5.25 -1.45 9.25
N GLY A 46 -4.50 -1.80 10.29
CA GLY A 46 -3.57 -0.90 10.99
C GLY A 46 -4.22 0.08 11.97
N THR A 47 -5.55 0.16 12.04
CA THR A 47 -6.32 0.97 13.00
C THR A 47 -7.54 0.19 13.48
N ALA A 48 -8.12 0.58 14.61
CA ALA A 48 -9.32 -0.11 15.14
C ALA A 48 -10.47 -0.15 14.12
N ILE A 49 -10.72 0.95 13.39
CA ILE A 49 -11.73 0.98 12.33
C ILE A 49 -11.25 0.24 11.09
N GLY A 50 -9.96 0.35 10.75
CA GLY A 50 -9.38 -0.36 9.61
C GLY A 50 -9.46 -1.87 9.73
N GLU A 51 -9.28 -2.44 10.93
CA GLU A 51 -9.43 -3.89 11.16
C GLU A 51 -10.89 -4.34 10.97
N LYS A 52 -11.87 -3.54 11.39
CA LYS A 52 -13.29 -3.84 11.14
C LYS A 52 -13.62 -3.81 9.64
N LEU A 53 -13.08 -2.82 8.92
CA LEU A 53 -13.26 -2.71 7.47
C LEU A 53 -12.55 -3.86 6.73
N ARG A 54 -11.40 -4.30 7.23
CA ARG A 54 -10.68 -5.48 6.74
C ARG A 54 -11.56 -6.73 6.82
N SER A 55 -12.12 -7.00 8.00
CA SER A 55 -13.01 -8.15 8.19
C SER A 55 -14.22 -8.07 7.26
N LEU A 56 -14.85 -6.90 7.12
CA LEU A 56 -15.98 -6.72 6.22
C LEU A 56 -15.65 -7.04 4.75
N VAL A 57 -14.44 -6.70 4.28
CA VAL A 57 -14.09 -6.82 2.85
C VAL A 57 -13.41 -8.14 2.49
N LEU A 58 -12.73 -8.79 3.45
CA LEU A 58 -11.95 -10.00 3.18
C LEU A 58 -12.63 -11.29 3.67
N ASP A 59 -13.39 -11.23 4.79
CA ASP A 59 -14.00 -12.42 5.35
C ASP A 59 -15.17 -12.90 4.48
N HIS A 60 -15.33 -14.21 4.37
CA HIS A 60 -16.52 -14.81 3.78
C HIS A 60 -17.74 -14.61 4.69
N GLY A 61 -18.93 -14.55 4.09
CA GLY A 61 -20.19 -14.49 4.86
C GLY A 61 -20.82 -13.10 4.97
N ASN A 62 -20.19 -12.06 4.42
CA ASN A 62 -20.75 -10.70 4.38
C ASN A 62 -21.67 -10.44 3.17
N GLY A 63 -22.08 -11.50 2.49
CA GLY A 63 -22.88 -11.42 1.24
C GLY A 63 -22.04 -11.03 0.02
N GLU A 64 -22.74 -10.68 -1.06
CA GLU A 64 -22.09 -10.18 -2.27
C GLU A 64 -21.68 -8.72 -2.08
N ILE A 65 -20.42 -8.42 -2.35
CA ILE A 65 -19.88 -7.07 -2.30
C ILE A 65 -19.57 -6.63 -3.73
N ASP A 66 -20.29 -5.63 -4.23
CA ASP A 66 -20.04 -5.08 -5.56
C ASP A 66 -18.70 -4.33 -5.61
N ALA A 67 -18.18 -4.13 -6.82
CA ALA A 67 -16.85 -3.57 -7.02
C ALA A 67 -16.68 -2.15 -6.45
N HIS A 68 -17.70 -1.30 -6.51
CA HIS A 68 -17.64 0.06 -5.97
C HIS A 68 -17.63 0.04 -4.45
N THR A 69 -18.49 -0.75 -3.81
CA THR A 69 -18.51 -0.96 -2.35
C THR A 69 -17.17 -1.49 -1.87
N GLU A 70 -16.58 -2.48 -2.57
CA GLU A 70 -15.25 -3.01 -2.27
C GLU A 70 -14.18 -1.89 -2.29
N ALA A 71 -14.14 -1.10 -3.36
CA ALA A 71 -13.17 -0.01 -3.51
C ALA A 71 -13.33 1.07 -2.41
N LEU A 72 -14.57 1.41 -2.05
CA LEU A 72 -14.86 2.37 -0.98
C LEU A 72 -14.44 1.86 0.39
N ILE A 73 -14.63 0.59 0.71
CA ILE A 73 -14.21 -0.01 1.98
C ILE A 73 -12.67 0.03 2.08
N PHE A 74 -11.95 -0.35 1.03
CA PHE A 74 -10.48 -0.25 1.00
C PHE A 74 -10.00 1.19 1.16
N ALA A 75 -10.64 2.15 0.47
CA ALA A 75 -10.28 3.57 0.57
C ALA A 75 -10.56 4.13 1.97
N ALA A 76 -11.67 3.76 2.61
CA ALA A 76 -12.00 4.17 3.98
C ALA A 76 -10.99 3.61 5.01
N SER A 77 -10.61 2.34 4.89
CA SER A 77 -9.57 1.74 5.72
C SER A 77 -8.24 2.47 5.57
N ARG A 78 -7.84 2.77 4.34
CA ARG A 78 -6.61 3.50 4.00
C ARG A 78 -6.63 4.94 4.51
N ALA A 79 -7.75 5.64 4.41
CA ALA A 79 -7.91 7.00 4.94
C ALA A 79 -7.63 7.04 6.45
N ALA A 80 -8.23 6.13 7.22
CA ALA A 80 -7.99 6.01 8.65
C ALA A 80 -6.53 5.66 8.96
N HIS A 81 -5.94 4.73 8.22
CA HIS A 81 -4.55 4.30 8.38
C HIS A 81 -3.58 5.44 8.08
N ALA A 82 -3.75 6.15 6.97
CA ALA A 82 -2.91 7.30 6.62
C ALA A 82 -2.96 8.40 7.69
N ALA A 83 -4.16 8.73 8.18
CA ALA A 83 -4.36 9.82 9.14
C ALA A 83 -3.89 9.47 10.56
N GLN A 84 -4.18 8.26 11.04
CA GLN A 84 -3.99 7.89 12.44
C GLN A 84 -2.65 7.21 12.71
N VAL A 85 -2.01 6.62 11.70
CA VAL A 85 -0.80 5.81 11.86
C VAL A 85 0.36 6.35 11.04
N ILE A 86 0.22 6.45 9.70
CA ILE A 86 1.35 6.75 8.83
C ILE A 86 1.84 8.19 9.03
N ARG A 87 0.96 9.19 8.89
CA ARG A 87 1.34 10.61 9.02
C ARG A 87 1.95 10.95 10.37
N PRO A 88 1.39 10.50 11.52
CA PRO A 88 2.02 10.74 12.82
C PRO A 88 3.41 10.13 12.96
N ALA A 89 3.64 8.92 12.43
CA ALA A 89 4.95 8.27 12.46
C ALA A 89 5.97 9.04 11.59
N LEU A 90 5.58 9.44 10.39
CA LEU A 90 6.43 10.27 9.51
C LEU A 90 6.77 11.62 10.16
N ALA A 91 5.82 12.25 10.88
CA ALA A 91 6.05 13.49 11.60
C ALA A 91 7.06 13.33 12.75
N ARG A 92 7.17 12.13 13.34
CA ARG A 92 8.21 11.80 14.34
C ARG A 92 9.55 11.45 13.73
N GLY A 93 9.67 11.42 12.39
CA GLY A 93 10.91 11.05 11.69
C GLY A 93 11.14 9.53 11.59
N GLU A 94 10.10 8.72 11.75
CA GLU A 94 10.19 7.27 11.67
C GLU A 94 10.21 6.78 10.21
N ILE A 95 10.78 5.58 10.00
CA ILE A 95 10.66 4.86 8.74
C ILE A 95 9.39 4.01 8.80
N VAL A 96 8.43 4.28 7.93
CA VAL A 96 7.18 3.51 7.84
C VAL A 96 7.30 2.49 6.72
N LEU A 97 7.10 1.21 7.04
CA LEU A 97 7.04 0.10 6.10
C LEU A 97 5.61 -0.46 6.10
N THR A 98 4.89 -0.32 5.00
CA THR A 98 3.54 -0.89 4.85
C THR A 98 3.55 -2.07 3.90
N ASP A 99 2.85 -3.15 4.28
CA ASP A 99 2.47 -4.23 3.36
C ASP A 99 1.17 -3.83 2.69
N ARG A 100 1.23 -3.48 1.40
CA ARG A 100 0.21 -2.88 0.55
C ARG A 100 -0.09 -1.40 0.86
N TYR A 101 -0.47 -0.67 -0.19
CA TYR A 101 -0.95 0.70 -0.15
C TYR A 101 -1.86 0.99 -1.36
N ILE A 102 -1.83 2.21 -1.90
CA ILE A 102 -2.71 2.67 -2.99
C ILE A 102 -2.63 1.76 -4.23
N ASP A 103 -1.43 1.34 -4.61
CA ASP A 103 -1.21 0.59 -5.84
C ASP A 103 -1.90 -0.78 -5.81
N SER A 104 -2.05 -1.39 -4.62
CA SER A 104 -2.91 -2.57 -4.46
C SER A 104 -4.35 -2.28 -4.87
N SER A 105 -4.96 -1.16 -4.46
CA SER A 105 -6.32 -0.84 -4.89
C SER A 105 -6.41 -0.53 -6.38
N VAL A 106 -5.42 0.16 -6.95
CA VAL A 106 -5.39 0.44 -8.40
C VAL A 106 -5.30 -0.86 -9.21
N ALA A 107 -4.52 -1.83 -8.72
CA ALA A 107 -4.38 -3.12 -9.38
C ALA A 107 -5.63 -4.01 -9.18
N TYR A 108 -6.10 -4.17 -7.94
CA TYR A 108 -7.21 -5.08 -7.61
C TYR A 108 -8.56 -4.50 -8.03
N GLN A 109 -8.92 -3.31 -7.57
CA GLN A 109 -10.22 -2.70 -7.86
C GLN A 109 -10.22 -2.00 -9.23
N GLY A 110 -9.13 -1.28 -9.55
CA GLY A 110 -9.03 -0.55 -10.81
C GLY A 110 -8.96 -1.47 -12.03
N ALA A 111 -7.99 -2.37 -12.08
CA ALA A 111 -7.80 -3.30 -13.19
C ALA A 111 -8.56 -4.62 -12.97
N GLY A 112 -8.42 -5.24 -11.80
CA GLY A 112 -9.04 -6.54 -11.49
C GLY A 112 -10.56 -6.50 -11.58
N ARG A 113 -11.21 -5.52 -10.94
CA ARG A 113 -12.66 -5.29 -10.94
C ARG A 113 -13.17 -4.39 -12.08
N HIS A 114 -12.28 -3.95 -12.97
CA HIS A 114 -12.64 -3.10 -14.13
C HIS A 114 -13.27 -1.73 -13.78
N LEU A 115 -12.98 -1.18 -12.60
CA LEU A 115 -13.43 0.16 -12.22
C LEU A 115 -12.64 1.30 -12.88
N GLY A 116 -11.53 0.98 -13.57
CA GLY A 116 -10.61 1.95 -14.14
C GLY A 116 -9.53 2.38 -13.14
N GLN A 117 -8.26 2.29 -13.58
CA GLN A 117 -7.11 2.59 -12.72
C GLN A 117 -7.10 4.05 -12.27
N ASP A 118 -7.41 5.00 -13.16
CA ASP A 118 -7.38 6.44 -12.86
C ASP A 118 -8.48 6.84 -11.86
N ALA A 119 -9.67 6.24 -11.97
CA ALA A 119 -10.77 6.50 -11.04
C ALA A 119 -10.40 6.02 -9.62
N VAL A 120 -9.83 4.82 -9.50
CA VAL A 120 -9.42 4.26 -8.22
C VAL A 120 -8.20 5.00 -7.66
N GLN A 121 -7.25 5.43 -8.51
CA GLN A 121 -6.13 6.27 -8.12
C GLN A 121 -6.63 7.61 -7.53
N SER A 122 -7.58 8.27 -8.19
CA SER A 122 -8.15 9.54 -7.74
C SER A 122 -8.89 9.39 -6.40
N LEU A 123 -9.70 8.35 -6.24
CA LEU A 123 -10.39 8.03 -4.99
C LEU A 123 -9.39 7.89 -3.83
N ASN A 124 -8.31 7.12 -4.03
CA ASN A 124 -7.32 6.87 -3.01
C ASN A 124 -6.42 8.09 -2.75
N GLY A 125 -6.13 8.89 -3.78
CA GLY A 125 -5.45 10.17 -3.63
C GLY A 125 -6.23 11.12 -2.72
N TRP A 126 -7.54 11.25 -2.93
CA TRP A 126 -8.43 12.01 -2.05
C TRP A 126 -8.48 11.44 -0.63
N ALA A 127 -8.67 10.12 -0.48
CA ALA A 127 -8.77 9.43 0.80
C ALA A 127 -7.52 9.60 1.67
N THR A 128 -6.34 9.69 1.07
CA THR A 128 -5.06 9.84 1.77
C THR A 128 -4.55 11.28 1.82
N SER A 129 -5.33 12.26 1.31
CA SER A 129 -4.86 13.64 1.13
C SER A 129 -3.51 13.70 0.40
N GLY A 130 -3.37 12.93 -0.68
CA GLY A 130 -2.19 12.90 -1.53
C GLY A 130 -0.94 12.23 -0.96
N LEU A 131 -1.02 11.54 0.19
CA LEU A 131 0.14 10.86 0.76
C LEU A 131 0.60 9.72 -0.15
N GLN A 132 1.84 9.79 -0.63
CA GLN A 132 2.48 8.79 -1.48
C GLN A 132 3.71 8.19 -0.80
N PRO A 133 4.06 6.93 -1.07
CA PRO A 133 5.34 6.37 -0.65
C PRO A 133 6.51 7.07 -1.36
N HIS A 134 7.63 7.20 -0.66
CA HIS A 134 8.90 7.61 -1.26
C HIS A 134 9.49 6.48 -2.14
N LEU A 135 9.17 5.25 -1.80
CA LEU A 135 9.59 4.06 -2.54
C LEU A 135 8.50 3.00 -2.47
N THR A 136 8.13 2.43 -3.61
CA THR A 136 7.36 1.20 -3.70
C THR A 136 8.29 0.05 -4.09
N VAL A 137 8.36 -0.97 -3.25
CA VAL A 137 9.05 -2.23 -3.55
C VAL A 137 8.03 -3.20 -4.11
N LEU A 138 8.07 -3.41 -5.42
CA LEU A 138 7.20 -4.35 -6.12
C LEU A 138 7.88 -5.72 -6.23
N LEU A 139 7.33 -6.72 -5.55
CA LEU A 139 7.74 -8.11 -5.71
C LEU A 139 6.89 -8.77 -6.80
N ASP A 140 7.45 -8.87 -8.00
CA ASP A 140 6.76 -9.47 -9.15
C ASP A 140 6.71 -10.99 -9.00
N VAL A 141 5.53 -11.52 -8.70
CA VAL A 141 5.28 -12.95 -8.57
C VAL A 141 4.36 -13.44 -9.69
N ASP A 142 4.71 -14.57 -10.27
CA ASP A 142 3.78 -15.31 -11.12
C ASP A 142 2.56 -15.76 -10.30
N PRO A 143 1.30 -15.55 -10.77
CA PRO A 143 0.10 -15.87 -10.01
C PRO A 143 0.05 -17.32 -9.52
N GLN A 144 0.46 -18.29 -10.34
CA GLN A 144 0.46 -19.70 -9.96
C GLN A 144 1.51 -20.00 -8.90
N LEU A 145 2.69 -19.36 -8.99
CA LEU A 145 3.72 -19.48 -7.95
C LEU A 145 3.24 -18.86 -6.64
N GLY A 146 2.62 -17.69 -6.71
CA GLY A 146 2.02 -17.02 -5.53
C GLY A 146 0.99 -17.90 -4.84
N ARG A 147 0.06 -18.47 -5.61
CA ARG A 147 -0.97 -19.38 -5.10
C ARG A 147 -0.36 -20.61 -4.43
N ARG A 148 0.61 -21.29 -5.08
CA ARG A 148 1.29 -22.46 -4.48
C ARG A 148 1.95 -22.12 -3.14
N ARG A 149 2.56 -20.94 -3.01
CA ARG A 149 3.21 -20.52 -1.76
C ARG A 149 2.21 -20.26 -0.64
N ARG A 150 1.04 -19.69 -0.94
CA ARG A 150 -0.03 -19.46 0.04
C ARG A 150 -0.62 -20.78 0.53
N THR A 151 -1.02 -21.63 -0.40
CA THR A 151 -1.71 -22.89 -0.10
C THR A 151 -0.80 -23.94 0.55
N ALA A 152 0.53 -23.84 0.40
CA ALA A 152 1.48 -24.70 1.10
C ALA A 152 1.38 -24.58 2.65
N GLY A 153 0.90 -23.45 3.16
CA GLY A 153 0.69 -23.20 4.60
C GLY A 153 -0.66 -23.67 5.14
N GLN A 154 -1.52 -24.31 4.34
CA GLN A 154 -2.89 -24.76 4.69
C GLN A 154 -3.82 -23.64 5.24
N ALA A 155 -3.50 -22.38 5.05
CA ALA A 155 -4.39 -21.27 5.37
C ALA A 155 -5.57 -21.24 4.38
N ALA A 156 -6.79 -20.98 4.88
CA ALA A 156 -7.93 -20.74 4.00
C ALA A 156 -7.72 -19.47 3.18
N GLU A 157 -8.05 -19.51 1.89
CA GLU A 157 -8.00 -18.35 1.02
C GLU A 157 -9.11 -17.36 1.43
N ASP A 158 -8.77 -16.07 1.48
CA ASP A 158 -9.77 -15.03 1.65
C ASP A 158 -10.59 -14.80 0.37
N ARG A 159 -11.57 -13.88 0.43
CA ARG A 159 -12.48 -13.61 -0.67
C ARG A 159 -11.76 -13.17 -1.96
N LEU A 160 -10.67 -12.40 -1.87
CA LEU A 160 -9.92 -11.94 -3.04
C LEU A 160 -8.90 -12.98 -3.51
N GLU A 161 -8.32 -13.73 -2.60
CA GLU A 161 -7.37 -14.80 -2.91
C GLU A 161 -8.04 -15.96 -3.66
N SER A 162 -9.35 -16.18 -3.44
CA SER A 162 -10.14 -17.24 -4.09
C SER A 162 -10.60 -16.91 -5.51
N GLU A 163 -10.31 -15.70 -6.02
CA GLU A 163 -10.65 -15.30 -7.39
C GLU A 163 -9.90 -16.12 -8.46
N ALA A 164 -10.42 -16.10 -9.68
CA ALA A 164 -9.86 -16.83 -10.82
C ALA A 164 -8.47 -16.34 -11.21
N ASP A 165 -7.68 -17.20 -11.85
CA ASP A 165 -6.29 -16.90 -12.27
C ASP A 165 -6.20 -15.69 -13.23
N GLU A 166 -7.21 -15.45 -14.05
CA GLU A 166 -7.27 -14.28 -14.95
C GLU A 166 -7.35 -12.97 -14.17
N PHE A 167 -8.03 -12.95 -13.02
CA PHE A 167 -8.06 -11.80 -12.12
C PHE A 167 -6.66 -11.47 -11.61
N HIS A 168 -5.92 -12.44 -11.11
CA HIS A 168 -4.57 -12.28 -10.62
C HIS A 168 -3.57 -11.92 -11.73
N THR A 169 -3.78 -12.40 -12.95
CA THR A 169 -2.98 -12.03 -14.11
C THR A 169 -3.15 -10.56 -14.48
N ARG A 170 -4.41 -10.05 -14.48
CA ARG A 170 -4.67 -8.62 -14.68
C ARG A 170 -4.02 -7.74 -13.59
N ILE A 171 -4.09 -8.17 -12.35
CA ILE A 171 -3.45 -7.47 -11.21
C ILE A 171 -1.95 -7.37 -11.39
N ARG A 172 -1.28 -8.47 -11.75
CA ARG A 172 0.16 -8.48 -12.03
C ARG A 172 0.53 -7.50 -13.13
N SER A 173 -0.18 -7.53 -14.27
CA SER A 173 0.02 -6.57 -15.36
C SER A 173 -0.14 -5.13 -14.87
N ALA A 174 -1.18 -4.84 -14.10
CA ALA A 174 -1.41 -3.49 -13.59
C ALA A 174 -0.28 -3.01 -12.66
N PHE A 175 0.26 -3.86 -11.79
CA PHE A 175 1.43 -3.51 -10.98
C PHE A 175 2.65 -3.16 -11.83
N LEU A 176 2.93 -3.95 -12.86
CA LEU A 176 4.06 -3.71 -13.76
C LEU A 176 3.88 -2.41 -14.55
N ASP A 177 2.66 -2.12 -15.02
CA ASP A 177 2.32 -0.87 -15.71
C ASP A 177 2.50 0.35 -14.79
N LEU A 178 2.08 0.26 -13.52
CA LEU A 178 2.27 1.30 -12.52
C LEU A 178 3.76 1.58 -12.28
N ALA A 179 4.56 0.54 -12.15
CA ALA A 179 6.01 0.65 -11.97
C ALA A 179 6.69 1.28 -13.20
N ALA A 180 6.27 0.88 -14.42
CA ALA A 180 6.80 1.42 -15.67
C ALA A 180 6.51 2.93 -15.83
N ARG A 181 5.37 3.41 -15.34
CA ARG A 181 5.00 4.84 -15.38
C ARG A 181 5.80 5.70 -14.39
N ARG A 182 6.31 5.14 -13.30
CA ARG A 182 7.01 5.85 -12.22
C ARG A 182 8.32 5.19 -11.80
N PRO A 183 9.26 4.91 -12.72
CA PRO A 183 10.43 4.06 -12.46
C PRO A 183 11.34 4.59 -11.34
N ALA A 184 11.41 5.91 -11.13
CA ALA A 184 12.22 6.51 -10.07
C ALA A 184 11.72 6.15 -8.66
N SER A 185 10.41 5.96 -8.50
CA SER A 185 9.75 5.65 -7.23
C SER A 185 9.56 4.15 -6.98
N TYR A 186 10.02 3.29 -7.90
CA TYR A 186 9.86 1.85 -7.77
C TYR A 186 11.19 1.11 -7.72
N LEU A 187 11.16 -0.02 -7.00
CA LEU A 187 12.13 -1.11 -7.11
C LEU A 187 11.34 -2.36 -7.46
N VAL A 188 11.48 -2.84 -8.70
CA VAL A 188 10.80 -4.06 -9.16
C VAL A 188 11.78 -5.23 -9.05
N LEU A 189 11.40 -6.27 -8.32
CA LEU A 189 12.22 -7.46 -8.09
C LEU A 189 11.44 -8.74 -8.40
N PRO A 190 12.04 -9.69 -9.16
CA PRO A 190 11.40 -10.98 -9.40
C PRO A 190 11.27 -11.78 -8.09
N ALA A 191 10.05 -12.08 -7.66
CA ALA A 191 9.80 -12.75 -6.38
C ALA A 191 10.28 -14.20 -6.30
N HIS A 192 10.80 -14.78 -7.39
CA HIS A 192 11.42 -16.10 -7.40
C HIS A 192 12.88 -16.11 -6.92
N LEU A 193 13.53 -14.95 -6.83
CA LEU A 193 14.89 -14.85 -6.31
C LEU A 193 14.99 -15.32 -4.85
N PRO A 194 16.18 -15.77 -4.42
CA PRO A 194 16.43 -16.13 -3.03
C PRO A 194 16.07 -14.99 -2.07
N VAL A 195 15.55 -15.34 -0.91
CA VAL A 195 15.07 -14.37 0.10
C VAL A 195 16.18 -13.39 0.52
N ASP A 196 17.41 -13.88 0.66
CA ASP A 196 18.56 -13.06 1.05
C ASP A 196 19.01 -12.10 -0.06
N GLU A 197 18.92 -12.52 -1.32
CA GLU A 197 19.22 -11.67 -2.46
C GLU A 197 18.20 -10.52 -2.59
N LEU A 198 16.90 -10.82 -2.45
CA LEU A 198 15.86 -9.80 -2.39
C LEU A 198 16.13 -8.81 -1.27
N ALA A 199 16.45 -9.30 -0.07
CA ALA A 199 16.72 -8.45 1.10
C ALA A 199 17.93 -7.53 0.85
N ALA A 200 18.99 -8.02 0.23
CA ALA A 200 20.19 -7.22 -0.08
C ALA A 200 19.88 -6.10 -1.08
N GLN A 201 19.13 -6.41 -2.16
CA GLN A 201 18.77 -5.42 -3.17
C GLN A 201 17.81 -4.35 -2.60
N ILE A 202 16.82 -4.75 -1.79
CA ILE A 202 15.90 -3.83 -1.11
C ILE A 202 16.68 -2.90 -0.18
N LEU A 203 17.56 -3.47 0.65
CA LEU A 203 18.37 -2.69 1.58
C LEU A 203 19.24 -1.66 0.86
N ALA A 204 19.95 -2.04 -0.19
CA ALA A 204 20.80 -1.15 -0.97
C ALA A 204 19.98 0.05 -1.55
N ARG A 205 18.76 -0.22 -2.06
CA ARG A 205 17.88 0.85 -2.59
C ARG A 205 17.39 1.79 -1.50
N VAL A 206 17.04 1.23 -0.32
CA VAL A 206 16.57 2.01 0.84
C VAL A 206 17.71 2.85 1.42
N GLU A 207 18.92 2.34 1.52
CA GLU A 207 20.09 3.13 1.96
C GLU A 207 20.36 4.34 1.06
N ASN A 208 20.22 4.16 -0.25
CA ASN A 208 20.34 5.27 -1.19
C ASN A 208 19.26 6.32 -0.95
N LEU A 209 17.99 5.90 -0.73
CA LEU A 209 16.89 6.79 -0.39
C LEU A 209 17.13 7.54 0.94
N LEU A 210 17.69 6.88 1.94
CA LEU A 210 17.95 7.50 3.25
C LEU A 210 19.12 8.51 3.24
N ARG A 211 20.04 8.39 2.28
CA ARG A 211 21.14 9.36 2.10
C ARG A 211 20.68 10.63 1.40
N ASP A 212 19.77 10.50 0.45
CA ASP A 212 19.20 11.60 -0.33
C ASP A 212 17.69 11.41 -0.44
N PRO A 213 16.94 11.77 0.62
CA PRO A 213 15.49 11.65 0.62
C PRO A 213 14.92 12.63 -0.41
N ALA A 214 14.44 12.09 -1.53
CA ALA A 214 13.69 12.88 -2.50
C ALA A 214 12.51 13.58 -1.79
N PRO A 215 12.24 14.88 -2.08
CA PRO A 215 11.10 15.55 -1.48
C PRO A 215 9.82 14.79 -1.85
N THR A 216 8.98 14.52 -0.85
CA THR A 216 7.62 14.02 -1.09
C THR A 216 6.93 15.01 -2.04
N GLU A 217 6.58 14.59 -3.25
CA GLU A 217 5.67 15.34 -4.10
C GLU A 217 4.29 15.36 -3.42
N GLY A 218 4.04 16.41 -2.70
CA GLY A 218 2.83 16.62 -1.90
C GLY A 218 2.71 18.10 -1.54
N LYS A 219 2.91 18.98 -2.53
CA LYS A 219 2.54 20.38 -2.47
C LYS A 219 1.58 20.71 -3.62
N GLU A 220 0.37 20.19 -3.49
CA GLU A 220 -0.77 20.95 -3.99
C GLU A 220 -1.87 20.79 -2.94
N ALA A 221 -2.19 21.90 -2.30
CA ALA A 221 -3.26 21.97 -1.32
C ALA A 221 -4.54 21.47 -1.98
N ALA A 222 -5.20 20.51 -1.33
CA ALA A 222 -6.54 20.10 -1.72
C ALA A 222 -7.41 21.37 -1.92
N PRO A 223 -8.21 21.45 -2.99
CA PRO A 223 -9.11 22.57 -3.16
C PRO A 223 -10.01 22.67 -1.92
N ALA A 224 -10.03 23.86 -1.32
CA ALA A 224 -10.86 24.15 -0.17
C ALA A 224 -12.32 23.81 -0.50
N VAL A 225 -12.93 22.95 0.31
CA VAL A 225 -14.38 22.73 0.26
C VAL A 225 -15.04 24.08 0.47
N PRO A 226 -15.86 24.57 -0.49
CA PRO A 226 -16.54 25.84 -0.29
C PRO A 226 -17.45 25.74 0.95
N ALA A 227 -17.26 26.65 1.89
CA ALA A 227 -18.10 26.77 3.06
C ALA A 227 -19.56 26.94 2.61
N ALA A 228 -20.43 26.05 3.05
CA ALA A 228 -21.86 26.14 2.80
C ALA A 228 -22.36 27.50 3.34
N ALA A 229 -22.84 28.36 2.45
CA ALA A 229 -23.43 29.62 2.82
C ALA A 229 -24.64 29.37 3.72
N ALA A 230 -24.53 29.77 4.97
CA ALA A 230 -25.65 29.82 5.89
C ALA A 230 -26.67 30.83 5.34
N LYS A 231 -27.74 30.33 4.73
CA LYS A 231 -28.90 31.19 4.41
C LYS A 231 -29.58 31.51 5.72
N GLY A 232 -29.36 32.74 6.18
CA GLY A 232 -30.19 33.35 7.24
C GLY A 232 -31.64 33.47 6.77
N SER A 233 -32.54 32.85 7.49
CA SER A 233 -33.97 33.16 7.40
C SER A 233 -34.25 34.30 8.34
N SER A 234 -34.48 35.49 7.79
CA SER A 234 -35.19 36.56 8.46
C SER A 234 -36.63 36.59 7.94
N SER A 235 -37.54 36.62 8.83
CA SER A 235 -38.93 37.04 8.85
C SER A 235 -39.90 35.96 9.24
#